data_1d825872af285da5c36f211902faef88
#
_entry.id   1d825872af285da5c36f211902faef88
#
_cell.length_a   1.000
_cell.length_b   1.000
_cell.length_c   1.000
_cell.angle_alpha   90.00
_cell.angle_beta   90.00
_cell.angle_gamma   90.00
#
_symmetry.space_group_name_H-M   'P 1'
#
loop_
_entity.id
_entity.type
_entity.pdbx_description
1 polymer ?
#
loop_
_entity_poly.entity_id
_entity_poly.type
_entity_poly.pdbx_seq_one_letter_code
_entity_poly.pdbx_strand_id
1 'polypeptide(L)'
;MDNRIKMSGKKRPNTRAVKQQLFLNCGRVDMYSMEEYAKCKLELHHDPPFRYSHHTIYEESYLLSADSHRELHYLEQHNIDEYNYRMEIIRENKRILERKRG
;
A
#
# COMPACT_ATOMS: atom_id res chain seq x y z
N MET A 1 -4.30 29.09 -2.76
CA MET A 1 -4.23 28.28 -3.02
C MET A 1 -4.29 27.34 -3.07
N ASP A 2 -4.47 27.10 -3.36
CA ASP A 2 -4.58 26.09 -3.49
C ASP A 2 -3.94 25.15 -4.04
N ASN A 3 -2.82 25.02 -3.96
CA ASN A 3 -2.01 24.01 -4.55
C ASN A 3 -2.38 22.62 -4.21
N ARG A 4 -2.90 22.46 -3.06
CA ARG A 4 -3.41 21.17 -2.64
C ARG A 4 -4.41 20.65 -3.63
N ILE A 5 -5.19 21.53 -4.14
CA ILE A 5 -6.16 21.15 -5.16
C ILE A 5 -5.45 20.64 -6.38
N LYS A 6 -4.36 21.28 -6.72
CA LYS A 6 -3.59 20.86 -7.87
C LYS A 6 -2.96 19.51 -7.69
N MET A 7 -2.78 19.11 -6.45
CA MET A 7 -2.25 17.78 -6.19
C MET A 7 -3.25 16.69 -6.49
N SER A 8 -4.50 17.03 -6.62
CA SER A 8 -5.50 16.05 -7.02
C SER A 8 -5.10 15.36 -8.29
N GLY A 9 -5.15 14.04 -8.30
CA GLY A 9 -4.79 13.28 -9.46
C GLY A 9 -3.32 13.12 -9.68
N LYS A 10 -2.51 13.73 -8.85
CA LYS A 10 -1.08 13.61 -8.93
C LYS A 10 -0.58 12.67 -7.86
N LYS A 11 0.65 12.18 -8.03
CA LYS A 11 1.25 11.33 -7.04
C LYS A 11 1.51 12.12 -5.78
N ARG A 12 1.35 11.46 -4.65
CA ARG A 12 1.63 12.06 -3.36
C ARG A 12 3.14 12.23 -3.21
N PRO A 13 3.56 13.24 -2.42
CA PRO A 13 4.99 13.37 -2.13
C PRO A 13 5.54 12.07 -1.56
N ASN A 14 6.75 11.74 -1.95
CA ASN A 14 7.50 10.58 -1.46
C ASN A 14 6.98 9.23 -1.91
N THR A 15 5.96 9.18 -2.76
CA THR A 15 5.40 7.90 -3.21
C THR A 15 6.47 7.01 -3.84
N ARG A 16 7.27 7.58 -4.74
CA ARG A 16 8.27 6.79 -5.44
C ARG A 16 9.35 6.29 -4.49
N ALA A 17 9.82 7.16 -3.61
CA ALA A 17 10.87 6.79 -2.66
C ALA A 17 10.38 5.70 -1.71
N VAL A 18 9.16 5.83 -1.22
CA VAL A 18 8.59 4.84 -0.31
C VAL A 18 8.42 3.50 -1.02
N LYS A 19 7.95 3.53 -2.28
CA LYS A 19 7.77 2.29 -3.02
C LYS A 19 9.11 1.58 -3.21
N GLN A 20 10.16 2.32 -3.53
CA GLN A 20 11.48 1.72 -3.68
C GLN A 20 11.98 1.14 -2.36
N GLN A 21 11.73 1.84 -1.27
CA GLN A 21 12.14 1.34 0.04
C GLN A 21 11.41 0.04 0.37
N LEU A 22 10.12 -0.06 0.02
CA LEU A 22 9.39 -1.30 0.22
C LEU A 22 9.97 -2.44 -0.60
N PHE A 23 10.34 -2.16 -1.86
CA PHE A 23 10.99 -3.19 -2.67
C PHE A 23 12.29 -3.69 -2.02
N LEU A 24 13.07 -2.77 -1.47
CA LEU A 24 14.33 -3.15 -0.83
C LEU A 24 14.10 -3.97 0.44
N ASN A 25 13.13 -3.58 1.24
CA ASN A 25 12.91 -4.21 2.54
C ASN A 25 12.04 -5.44 2.47
N CYS A 26 11.15 -5.53 1.50
CA CYS A 26 10.15 -6.59 1.47
C CYS A 26 10.17 -7.42 0.20
N GLY A 27 10.84 -6.93 -0.87
CA GLY A 27 10.82 -7.61 -2.15
C GLY A 27 9.62 -7.19 -2.98
N ARG A 28 9.52 -7.80 -4.16
CA ARG A 28 8.43 -7.49 -5.09
C ARG A 28 7.28 -8.45 -4.86
N VAL A 29 6.54 -8.21 -3.80
CA VAL A 29 5.55 -9.17 -3.33
C VAL A 29 4.24 -8.45 -3.03
N ASP A 30 3.13 -9.07 -3.46
CA ASP A 30 1.80 -8.66 -3.03
C ASP A 30 1.67 -9.04 -1.56
N MET A 31 1.50 -8.07 -0.70
CA MET A 31 1.52 -8.33 0.74
C MET A 31 0.28 -9.03 1.26
N TYR A 32 -0.74 -9.16 0.41
CA TYR A 32 -1.89 -9.98 0.80
C TYR A 32 -1.68 -11.44 0.43
N SER A 33 -1.38 -11.70 -0.86
CA SER A 33 -1.24 -13.08 -1.34
C SER A 33 0.15 -13.66 -1.09
N MET A 34 1.14 -12.80 -0.88
CA MET A 34 2.53 -13.19 -0.70
C MET A 34 3.15 -13.75 -1.97
N GLU A 35 2.55 -13.47 -3.11
CA GLU A 35 3.08 -13.89 -4.41
C GLU A 35 3.93 -12.80 -5.01
N GLU A 36 4.95 -13.22 -5.77
CA GLU A 36 5.85 -12.27 -6.42
C GLU A 36 5.26 -11.72 -7.70
N TYR A 37 5.54 -10.45 -7.96
CA TYR A 37 5.10 -9.76 -9.17
C TYR A 37 6.23 -8.87 -9.68
N ALA A 38 6.18 -8.52 -10.97
CA ALA A 38 7.07 -7.49 -11.48
C ALA A 38 6.74 -6.18 -10.80
N LYS A 39 7.75 -5.30 -10.68
CA LYS A 39 7.56 -4.02 -9.98
C LYS A 39 6.40 -3.22 -10.55
N CYS A 40 6.25 -3.23 -11.88
CA CYS A 40 5.21 -2.43 -12.52
C CYS A 40 3.80 -2.98 -12.27
N LYS A 41 3.69 -4.19 -11.71
CA LYS A 41 2.39 -4.79 -11.41
C LYS A 41 1.98 -4.59 -9.96
N LEU A 42 2.82 -3.95 -9.17
CA LEU A 42 2.52 -3.71 -7.75
C LEU A 42 2.17 -2.26 -7.53
N GLU A 43 1.14 -2.04 -6.74
CA GLU A 43 0.60 -0.72 -6.42
C GLU A 43 0.73 -0.45 -4.95
N LEU A 44 0.79 0.83 -4.58
CA LEU A 44 0.83 1.21 -3.18
C LEU A 44 -0.57 1.37 -2.65
N HIS A 45 -0.82 0.71 -1.53
CA HIS A 45 -2.03 0.94 -0.74
C HIS A 45 -1.63 1.73 0.50
N HIS A 46 -2.44 2.73 0.85
CA HIS A 46 -2.21 3.57 2.01
C HIS A 46 -3.21 3.22 3.11
N ASP A 47 -2.73 3.09 4.33
CA ASP A 47 -3.58 2.83 5.48
C ASP A 47 -3.06 3.69 6.64
N PRO A 48 -3.77 4.79 6.95
CA PRO A 48 -5.12 5.14 6.55
C PRO A 48 -5.20 5.59 5.09
N PRO A 49 -6.42 5.63 4.55
CA PRO A 49 -6.62 6.03 3.16
C PRO A 49 -6.07 7.41 2.87
N PHE A 50 -5.79 7.66 1.60
CA PHE A 50 -5.19 8.90 1.15
C PHE A 50 -5.91 10.14 1.67
N ARG A 51 -7.23 10.09 1.75
CA ARG A 51 -8.00 11.26 2.16
C ARG A 51 -7.67 11.74 3.58
N TYR A 52 -6.96 10.92 4.35
CA TYR A 52 -6.59 11.26 5.73
C TYR A 52 -5.12 11.59 5.88
N SER A 53 -4.37 11.57 4.79
CA SER A 53 -2.96 11.83 4.86
C SER A 53 -2.49 12.53 3.60
N HIS A 54 -1.61 13.48 3.74
CA HIS A 54 -1.08 14.23 2.61
C HIS A 54 0.25 13.71 2.12
N HIS A 55 0.86 12.79 2.85
CA HIS A 55 2.19 12.27 2.51
C HIS A 55 2.14 10.76 2.48
N THR A 56 2.99 10.19 1.62
CA THR A 56 3.20 8.76 1.64
C THR A 56 4.22 8.45 2.71
N ILE A 57 3.87 7.60 3.63
CA ILE A 57 4.71 7.21 4.76
C ILE A 57 4.94 5.71 4.69
N TYR A 58 6.21 5.31 4.82
CA TYR A 58 6.58 3.91 4.71
C TYR A 58 5.75 3.00 5.63
N GLU A 59 5.58 3.42 6.87
CA GLU A 59 4.88 2.61 7.88
C GLU A 59 3.40 2.39 7.55
N GLU A 60 2.84 3.26 6.72
CA GLU A 60 1.43 3.18 6.35
C GLU A 60 1.23 2.73 4.92
N SER A 61 2.28 2.21 4.29
CA SER A 61 2.23 1.86 2.88
C SER A 61 2.48 0.37 2.68
N TYR A 62 1.76 -0.20 1.73
CA TYR A 62 1.79 -1.64 1.47
C TYR A 62 1.78 -1.88 -0.03
N LEU A 63 2.46 -2.94 -0.46
CA LEU A 63 2.49 -3.32 -1.87
C LEU A 63 1.41 -4.35 -2.14
N LEU A 64 0.59 -4.11 -3.14
CA LEU A 64 -0.47 -5.02 -3.53
C LEU A 64 -0.54 -5.11 -5.05
N SER A 65 -0.91 -6.29 -5.54
CA SER A 65 -1.25 -6.42 -6.96
C SER A 65 -2.50 -5.60 -7.23
N ALA A 66 -2.77 -5.32 -8.51
CA ALA A 66 -3.96 -4.56 -8.88
C ALA A 66 -5.23 -5.25 -8.39
N ASP A 67 -5.28 -6.58 -8.50
CA ASP A 67 -6.47 -7.31 -8.07
C ASP A 67 -6.68 -7.22 -6.57
N SER A 68 -5.64 -7.46 -5.78
CA SER A 68 -5.74 -7.36 -4.32
C SER A 68 -6.11 -5.95 -3.90
N HIS A 69 -5.52 -4.95 -4.56
CA HIS A 69 -5.77 -3.54 -4.24
C HIS A 69 -7.21 -3.16 -4.52
N ARG A 70 -7.71 -3.57 -5.69
CA ARG A 70 -9.09 -3.28 -6.08
C ARG A 70 -10.08 -3.93 -5.12
N GLU A 71 -9.82 -5.17 -4.76
CA GLU A 71 -10.70 -5.88 -3.85
C GLU A 71 -10.71 -5.22 -2.48
N LEU A 72 -9.55 -4.78 -2.02
CA LEU A 72 -9.44 -4.12 -0.73
C LEU A 72 -10.23 -2.81 -0.71
N HIS A 73 -10.16 -2.03 -1.80
CA HIS A 73 -10.95 -0.81 -1.89
C HIS A 73 -12.44 -1.09 -1.89
N TYR A 74 -12.85 -2.17 -2.57
CA TYR A 74 -14.24 -2.57 -2.54
C TYR A 74 -14.69 -2.87 -1.11
N LEU A 75 -13.87 -3.59 -0.36
CA LEU A 75 -14.20 -3.94 1.01
C LEU A 75 -14.26 -2.71 1.90
N GLU A 76 -13.38 -1.75 1.68
CA GLU A 76 -13.40 -0.52 2.46
C GLU A 76 -14.76 0.16 2.38
N GLN A 77 -15.40 0.09 1.23
CA GLN A 77 -16.66 0.76 1.01
C GLN A 77 -17.87 -0.08 1.38
N HIS A 78 -17.75 -1.39 1.36
CA HIS A 78 -18.90 -2.27 1.48
C HIS A 78 -18.87 -3.21 2.66
N ASN A 79 -17.70 -3.44 3.27
CA ASN A 79 -17.61 -4.37 4.41
C ASN A 79 -16.35 -4.00 5.21
N ILE A 80 -16.51 -3.00 6.07
CA ILE A 80 -15.37 -2.47 6.80
C ILE A 80 -14.73 -3.49 7.73
N ASP A 81 -15.51 -4.41 8.28
CA ASP A 81 -14.95 -5.42 9.16
C ASP A 81 -14.01 -6.34 8.39
N GLU A 82 -14.41 -6.73 7.19
CA GLU A 82 -13.54 -7.56 6.34
C GLU A 82 -12.31 -6.78 5.91
N TYR A 83 -12.47 -5.49 5.59
CA TYR A 83 -11.35 -4.65 5.25
C TYR A 83 -10.32 -4.65 6.38
N ASN A 84 -10.78 -4.43 7.60
CA ASN A 84 -9.87 -4.37 8.74
C ASN A 84 -9.18 -5.72 8.97
N TYR A 85 -9.91 -6.80 8.77
CA TYR A 85 -9.34 -8.14 8.92
C TYR A 85 -8.21 -8.35 7.89
N ARG A 86 -8.46 -7.98 6.64
CA ARG A 86 -7.44 -8.12 5.60
C ARG A 86 -6.24 -7.24 5.88
N MET A 87 -6.46 -6.03 6.39
CA MET A 87 -5.35 -5.16 6.73
C MET A 87 -4.48 -5.74 7.82
N GLU A 88 -5.07 -6.46 8.78
CA GLU A 88 -4.26 -7.14 9.79
C GLU A 88 -3.35 -8.18 9.16
N ILE A 89 -3.88 -8.94 8.20
CA ILE A 89 -3.08 -9.93 7.49
C ILE A 89 -1.96 -9.24 6.72
N ILE A 90 -2.28 -8.19 6.00
CA ILE A 90 -1.31 -7.46 5.19
C ILE A 90 -0.22 -6.87 6.06
N ARG A 91 -0.57 -6.28 7.19
CA ARG A 91 0.43 -5.70 8.10
C ARG A 91 1.36 -6.77 8.67
N GLU A 92 0.80 -7.92 9.01
CA GLU A 92 1.63 -9.00 9.54
C GLU A 92 2.55 -9.54 8.45
N ASN A 93 2.03 -9.70 7.23
CA ASN A 93 2.85 -10.17 6.11
C ASN A 93 4.01 -9.21 5.84
N LYS A 94 3.76 -7.90 5.92
CA LYS A 94 4.83 -6.93 5.74
C LYS A 94 5.93 -7.14 6.78
N ARG A 95 5.56 -7.35 8.03
CA ARG A 95 6.54 -7.59 9.09
C ARG A 95 7.35 -8.85 8.83
N ILE A 96 6.68 -9.90 8.36
CA ILE A 96 7.35 -11.14 8.03
C ILE A 96 8.38 -10.92 6.92
N LEU A 97 7.97 -10.20 5.87
CA LEU A 97 8.87 -9.93 4.75
C LEU A 97 10.06 -9.08 5.17
N GLU A 98 9.82 -8.08 6.01
CA GLU A 98 10.91 -7.24 6.51
C GLU A 98 11.93 -8.05 7.30
N ARG A 99 11.46 -8.96 8.12
CA ARG A 99 12.36 -9.80 8.92
C ARG A 99 13.19 -10.73 8.05
N LYS A 100 12.58 -11.24 6.99
CA LYS A 100 13.30 -12.18 6.11
C LYS A 100 14.42 -11.50 5.34
N ARG A 101 14.23 -10.24 4.99
CA ARG A 101 15.23 -9.53 4.19
C ARG A 101 16.13 -8.63 5.02
N GLY A 102 15.68 -8.28 6.17
CA GLY A 102 16.47 -7.49 7.09
C GLY A 102 17.35 -8.36 7.94
#